data_c378e4c944f3e2c2812723ab44762fa8
#
_entry.id   c378e4c944f3e2c2812723ab44762fa8
#
_cell.length_a   1.000
_cell.length_b   1.000
_cell.length_c   1.000
_cell.angle_alpha   90.00
_cell.angle_beta   90.00
_cell.angle_gamma   90.00
#
_symmetry.space_group_name_H-M   'P 1'
#
loop_
_entity.id
_entity.type
_entity.pdbx_description
1 polymer ?
#
loop_
_entity_poly.entity_id
_entity_poly.type
_entity_poly.pdbx_seq_one_letter_code
_entity_poly.pdbx_strand_id
1 'polypeptide(L)'
;MKIGFLYAGQGAQHVGMGKDLYEAYPEFREVFDNVKLDFDVKECCFDGPIEKLGQTRYTQPCMVAFAVGVTKILAAKGIVPEIAAGLSLGEYSALYAAGVFEEQQVIDLVAYRGKSMEEAVTGRDTGMIAVMNLDRETIKACCKQAEEEFADSEFHIAEVANYNTPVQVTVSGDTPVITRAGELMMEKGARRIVPVAVSGPFHTSLMKPAGDKLAERFKTEHFGEMKFPVLFNATGKELVADKTIPQMLETQVQSSVYFEDSIKYM
;
A
#
# COMPACT_ATOMS: atom_id res chain seq x y z
N MET A 1 -20.71 -20.20 4.82
CA MET A 1 -20.46 -19.07 3.90
C MET A 1 -18.98 -18.80 4.01
N LYS A 2 -18.26 -18.73 2.89
CA LYS A 2 -16.84 -18.35 2.89
C LYS A 2 -16.71 -16.84 2.96
N ILE A 3 -15.82 -16.35 3.81
CA ILE A 3 -15.60 -14.90 4.01
C ILE A 3 -14.15 -14.60 3.68
N GLY A 4 -13.93 -13.63 2.78
CA GLY A 4 -12.62 -13.04 2.53
C GLY A 4 -12.59 -11.60 3.04
N PHE A 5 -11.48 -11.18 3.65
CA PHE A 5 -11.27 -9.79 4.03
C PHE A 5 -10.39 -9.08 3.02
N LEU A 6 -10.82 -7.87 2.62
CA LEU A 6 -10.04 -6.99 1.76
C LEU A 6 -9.76 -5.67 2.51
N TYR A 7 -8.48 -5.33 2.62
CA TYR A 7 -8.03 -4.14 3.29
C TYR A 7 -7.60 -3.06 2.30
N ALA A 8 -8.14 -1.87 2.48
CA ALA A 8 -7.79 -0.72 1.64
C ALA A 8 -6.34 -0.29 1.83
N GLY A 9 -5.75 0.24 0.76
CA GLY A 9 -4.47 0.94 0.78
C GLY A 9 -4.61 2.44 1.01
N GLN A 10 -3.47 3.15 0.99
CA GLN A 10 -3.41 4.60 1.01
C GLN A 10 -4.24 5.20 -0.13
N GLY A 11 -4.97 6.28 0.15
CA GLY A 11 -5.91 6.94 -0.76
C GLY A 11 -7.38 6.79 -0.36
N ALA A 12 -7.70 5.88 0.58
CA ALA A 12 -9.05 5.70 1.12
C ALA A 12 -9.33 6.55 2.39
N GLN A 13 -8.29 7.21 2.95
CA GLN A 13 -8.42 8.03 4.15
C GLN A 13 -9.27 9.29 3.90
N HIS A 14 -10.01 9.69 4.92
CA HIS A 14 -10.74 10.97 4.95
C HIS A 14 -10.88 11.45 6.40
N VAL A 15 -10.97 12.75 6.58
CA VAL A 15 -11.20 13.33 7.90
C VAL A 15 -12.56 12.89 8.43
N GLY A 16 -12.61 12.46 9.68
CA GLY A 16 -13.77 11.88 10.32
C GLY A 16 -13.84 10.35 10.24
N MET A 17 -12.91 9.68 9.54
CA MET A 17 -12.93 8.23 9.41
C MET A 17 -12.86 7.54 10.77
N GLY A 18 -13.84 6.65 11.05
CA GLY A 18 -13.89 5.85 12.27
C GLY A 18 -14.43 6.56 13.51
N LYS A 19 -14.83 7.84 13.44
CA LYS A 19 -15.38 8.57 14.59
C LYS A 19 -16.68 7.95 15.10
N ASP A 20 -17.54 7.54 14.20
CA ASP A 20 -18.79 6.81 14.48
C ASP A 20 -18.52 5.43 15.10
N LEU A 21 -17.50 4.71 14.60
CA LEU A 21 -17.11 3.43 15.17
C LEU A 21 -16.47 3.58 16.56
N TYR A 22 -15.68 4.62 16.77
CA TYR A 22 -15.09 4.95 18.07
C TYR A 22 -16.17 5.24 19.12
N GLU A 23 -17.25 5.92 18.74
CA GLU A 23 -18.39 6.22 19.64
C GLU A 23 -19.21 4.96 19.93
N ALA A 24 -19.40 4.07 18.93
CA ALA A 24 -20.31 2.94 19.00
C ALA A 24 -19.69 1.64 19.55
N TYR A 25 -18.37 1.41 19.37
CA TYR A 25 -17.74 0.11 19.65
C TYR A 25 -16.54 0.24 20.59
N PRO A 26 -16.58 -0.39 21.78
CA PRO A 26 -15.47 -0.36 22.71
C PRO A 26 -14.19 -0.98 22.17
N GLU A 27 -14.28 -2.03 21.32
CA GLU A 27 -13.14 -2.68 20.67
C GLU A 27 -12.37 -1.73 19.77
N PHE A 28 -13.09 -0.86 19.04
CA PHE A 28 -12.48 0.15 18.16
C PHE A 28 -11.86 1.28 18.99
N ARG A 29 -12.58 1.73 20.02
CA ARG A 29 -12.14 2.79 20.94
C ARG A 29 -10.83 2.41 21.62
N GLU A 30 -10.72 1.18 22.11
CA GLU A 30 -9.53 0.66 22.79
C GLU A 30 -8.27 0.82 21.91
N VAL A 31 -8.34 0.54 20.60
CA VAL A 31 -7.22 0.72 19.68
C VAL A 31 -6.76 2.16 19.66
N PHE A 32 -7.69 3.11 19.44
CA PHE A 32 -7.36 4.53 19.31
C PHE A 32 -6.91 5.19 20.62
N ASP A 33 -7.37 4.68 21.77
CA ASP A 33 -6.97 5.20 23.09
C ASP A 33 -5.62 4.64 23.54
N ASN A 34 -5.22 3.46 23.06
CA ASN A 34 -3.98 2.79 23.46
C ASN A 34 -2.82 2.98 22.50
N VAL A 35 -3.07 3.40 21.25
CA VAL A 35 -2.01 3.61 20.25
C VAL A 35 -1.02 4.67 20.71
N LYS A 36 0.28 4.35 20.60
CA LYS A 36 1.38 5.23 21.04
C LYS A 36 2.26 5.55 19.84
N LEU A 37 2.17 6.78 19.36
CA LEU A 37 3.03 7.35 18.33
C LEU A 37 3.49 8.75 18.77
N ASP A 38 4.34 9.39 17.98
CA ASP A 38 4.81 10.76 18.18
C ASP A 38 3.77 11.83 17.82
N PHE A 39 2.56 11.42 17.42
CA PHE A 39 1.41 12.27 17.14
C PHE A 39 0.11 11.61 17.59
N ASP A 40 -0.95 12.39 17.77
CA ASP A 40 -2.29 11.90 18.12
C ASP A 40 -2.99 11.35 16.88
N VAL A 41 -3.11 10.01 16.81
CA VAL A 41 -3.78 9.28 15.70
C VAL A 41 -5.27 9.60 15.66
N LYS A 42 -5.90 9.72 16.82
CA LYS A 42 -7.32 10.02 16.95
C LYS A 42 -7.64 11.41 16.41
N GLU A 43 -6.90 12.43 16.86
CA GLU A 43 -7.02 13.80 16.36
C GLU A 43 -6.81 13.84 14.83
N CYS A 44 -5.74 13.18 14.34
CA CYS A 44 -5.43 13.15 12.92
C CYS A 44 -6.53 12.50 12.08
N CYS A 45 -7.13 11.39 12.55
CA CYS A 45 -8.21 10.70 11.85
C CYS A 45 -9.54 11.45 11.91
N PHE A 46 -9.92 11.99 13.07
CA PHE A 46 -11.26 12.52 13.32
C PHE A 46 -11.40 14.00 12.96
N ASP A 47 -10.36 14.77 13.22
CA ASP A 47 -10.43 16.23 13.12
C ASP A 47 -9.46 16.79 12.03
N GLY A 48 -8.48 15.97 11.57
CA GLY A 48 -7.56 16.33 10.49
C GLY A 48 -6.42 17.26 10.90
N PRO A 49 -6.00 18.20 10.08
CA PRO A 49 -6.51 18.52 8.74
C PRO A 49 -6.16 17.48 7.66
N ILE A 50 -6.84 17.54 6.51
CA ILE A 50 -6.63 16.56 5.43
C ILE A 50 -5.19 16.63 4.86
N GLU A 51 -4.57 17.78 4.87
CA GLU A 51 -3.18 17.98 4.43
C GLU A 51 -2.18 17.21 5.31
N LYS A 52 -2.46 17.07 6.61
CA LYS A 52 -1.67 16.24 7.52
C LYS A 52 -2.00 14.76 7.31
N LEU A 53 -3.29 14.41 7.33
CA LEU A 53 -3.74 13.03 7.15
C LEU A 53 -3.34 12.46 5.77
N GLY A 54 -3.17 13.31 4.75
CA GLY A 54 -2.74 12.92 3.40
C GLY A 54 -1.24 12.63 3.26
N GLN A 55 -0.40 13.01 4.23
CA GLN A 55 1.02 12.68 4.21
C GLN A 55 1.24 11.22 4.57
N THR A 56 2.06 10.51 3.78
CA THR A 56 2.26 9.06 3.89
C THR A 56 2.61 8.59 5.30
N ARG A 57 3.47 9.34 5.98
CA ARG A 57 3.90 9.07 7.37
C ARG A 57 2.76 9.09 8.39
N TYR A 58 1.70 9.87 8.14
CA TYR A 58 0.50 9.94 9.00
C TYR A 58 -0.62 9.04 8.46
N THR A 59 -0.82 9.01 7.14
CA THR A 59 -1.84 8.17 6.52
C THR A 59 -1.70 6.71 6.93
N GLN A 60 -0.48 6.17 6.86
CA GLN A 60 -0.27 4.73 7.04
C GLN A 60 -0.67 4.25 8.44
N PRO A 61 -0.16 4.81 9.55
CA PRO A 61 -0.58 4.37 10.88
C PRO A 61 -2.05 4.68 11.18
N CYS A 62 -2.60 5.79 10.69
CA CYS A 62 -4.02 6.12 10.85
C CYS A 62 -4.92 5.07 10.21
N MET A 63 -4.64 4.68 8.96
CA MET A 63 -5.43 3.68 8.24
C MET A 63 -5.29 2.28 8.85
N VAL A 64 -4.10 1.92 9.32
CA VAL A 64 -3.91 0.60 9.96
C VAL A 64 -4.57 0.57 11.33
N ALA A 65 -4.52 1.63 12.14
CA ALA A 65 -5.28 1.71 13.40
C ALA A 65 -6.80 1.56 13.14
N PHE A 66 -7.33 2.20 12.11
CA PHE A 66 -8.71 2.02 11.67
C PHE A 66 -9.00 0.55 11.29
N ALA A 67 -8.16 -0.06 10.46
CA ALA A 67 -8.33 -1.44 10.00
C ALA A 67 -8.25 -2.46 11.16
N VAL A 68 -7.34 -2.24 12.11
CA VAL A 68 -7.22 -3.01 13.35
C VAL A 68 -8.50 -2.93 14.16
N GLY A 69 -9.02 -1.72 14.38
CA GLY A 69 -10.27 -1.51 15.12
C GLY A 69 -11.46 -2.21 14.48
N VAL A 70 -11.62 -2.11 13.15
CA VAL A 70 -12.68 -2.82 12.40
C VAL A 70 -12.50 -4.33 12.51
N THR A 71 -11.28 -4.84 12.41
CA THR A 71 -10.97 -6.26 12.55
C THR A 71 -11.37 -6.77 13.94
N LYS A 72 -11.10 -6.02 15.01
CA LYS A 72 -11.51 -6.37 16.40
C LYS A 72 -13.04 -6.39 16.54
N ILE A 73 -13.76 -5.42 15.98
CA ILE A 73 -15.24 -5.41 15.99
C ILE A 73 -15.78 -6.68 15.32
N LEU A 74 -15.26 -7.04 14.14
CA LEU A 74 -15.72 -8.22 13.41
C LEU A 74 -15.41 -9.50 14.18
N ALA A 75 -14.21 -9.61 14.73
CA ALA A 75 -13.80 -10.76 15.55
C ALA A 75 -14.69 -10.92 16.80
N ALA A 76 -15.04 -9.83 17.50
CA ALA A 76 -15.94 -9.84 18.64
C ALA A 76 -17.36 -10.31 18.27
N LYS A 77 -17.75 -10.16 17.01
CA LYS A 77 -19.02 -10.67 16.44
C LYS A 77 -18.92 -12.10 15.88
N GLY A 78 -17.75 -12.75 16.03
CA GLY A 78 -17.50 -14.10 15.50
C GLY A 78 -17.32 -14.13 13.97
N ILE A 79 -17.08 -12.98 13.32
CA ILE A 79 -16.83 -12.88 11.89
C ILE A 79 -15.31 -12.93 11.67
N VAL A 80 -14.84 -14.09 11.19
CA VAL A 80 -13.42 -14.34 10.88
C VAL A 80 -13.29 -14.72 9.40
N PRO A 81 -12.23 -14.26 8.71
CA PRO A 81 -12.02 -14.61 7.32
C PRO A 81 -11.36 -15.98 7.18
N GLU A 82 -11.59 -16.63 6.02
CA GLU A 82 -10.86 -17.82 5.59
C GLU A 82 -9.61 -17.46 4.75
N ILE A 83 -9.57 -16.23 4.24
CA ILE A 83 -8.48 -15.68 3.43
C ILE A 83 -8.51 -14.15 3.52
N ALA A 84 -7.36 -13.51 3.43
CA ALA A 84 -7.30 -12.06 3.39
C ALA A 84 -6.32 -11.55 2.31
N ALA A 85 -6.60 -10.34 1.81
CA ALA A 85 -5.68 -9.57 0.99
C ALA A 85 -5.78 -8.09 1.35
N GLY A 86 -4.76 -7.33 1.01
CA GLY A 86 -4.77 -5.88 1.19
C GLY A 86 -3.97 -5.19 0.09
N LEU A 87 -4.38 -3.99 -0.29
CA LEU A 87 -3.68 -3.20 -1.29
C LEU A 87 -2.51 -2.46 -0.62
N SER A 88 -1.27 -2.79 -0.96
CA SER A 88 -0.07 -2.12 -0.44
C SER A 88 -0.06 -2.06 1.10
N LEU A 89 -0.39 -0.91 1.69
CA LEU A 89 -0.55 -0.74 3.13
C LEU A 89 -1.51 -1.77 3.75
N GLY A 90 -2.58 -2.11 3.03
CA GLY A 90 -3.59 -3.06 3.48
C GLY A 90 -3.06 -4.47 3.71
N GLU A 91 -1.94 -4.86 3.08
CA GLU A 91 -1.29 -6.16 3.33
C GLU A 91 -0.83 -6.29 4.79
N TYR A 92 -0.36 -5.20 5.42
CA TYR A 92 -0.03 -5.19 6.85
C TYR A 92 -1.26 -5.41 7.73
N SER A 93 -2.41 -4.84 7.35
CA SER A 93 -3.68 -5.07 8.04
C SER A 93 -4.17 -6.51 7.86
N ALA A 94 -3.99 -7.10 6.67
CA ALA A 94 -4.32 -8.50 6.42
C ALA A 94 -3.44 -9.45 7.24
N LEU A 95 -2.14 -9.16 7.34
CA LEU A 95 -1.19 -9.91 8.17
C LEU A 95 -1.51 -9.78 9.67
N TYR A 96 -1.91 -8.59 10.15
CA TYR A 96 -2.42 -8.42 11.51
C TYR A 96 -3.65 -9.30 11.76
N ALA A 97 -4.64 -9.27 10.88
CA ALA A 97 -5.83 -10.09 11.02
C ALA A 97 -5.51 -11.59 11.04
N ALA A 98 -4.49 -12.01 10.29
CA ALA A 98 -3.99 -13.38 10.29
C ALA A 98 -3.18 -13.75 11.55
N GLY A 99 -2.87 -12.80 12.42
CA GLY A 99 -2.15 -13.03 13.67
C GLY A 99 -0.62 -12.97 13.56
N VAL A 100 -0.10 -12.41 12.46
CA VAL A 100 1.34 -12.25 12.25
C VAL A 100 1.92 -11.14 13.13
N PHE A 101 1.15 -10.08 13.38
CA PHE A 101 1.56 -8.91 14.15
C PHE A 101 0.66 -8.68 15.37
N GLU A 102 1.24 -8.16 16.43
CA GLU A 102 0.51 -7.54 17.52
C GLU A 102 0.00 -6.15 17.12
N GLU A 103 -1.02 -5.65 17.85
CA GLU A 103 -1.73 -4.40 17.55
C GLU A 103 -0.79 -3.18 17.45
N GLN A 104 -0.06 -2.86 18.52
CA GLN A 104 0.87 -1.74 18.53
C GLN A 104 2.04 -1.94 17.55
N GLN A 105 2.51 -3.17 17.43
CA GLN A 105 3.61 -3.52 16.54
C GLN A 105 3.30 -3.17 15.08
N VAL A 106 2.14 -3.56 14.56
CA VAL A 106 1.78 -3.28 13.16
C VAL A 106 1.65 -1.78 12.91
N ILE A 107 1.11 -1.03 13.89
CA ILE A 107 0.96 0.43 13.78
C ILE A 107 2.33 1.12 13.78
N ASP A 108 3.25 0.75 14.67
CA ASP A 108 4.62 1.24 14.70
C ASP A 108 5.38 0.93 13.41
N LEU A 109 5.19 -0.29 12.90
CA LEU A 109 5.86 -0.77 11.70
C LEU A 109 5.43 0.02 10.46
N VAL A 110 4.13 0.31 10.30
CA VAL A 110 3.66 1.11 9.16
C VAL A 110 3.94 2.60 9.33
N ALA A 111 4.05 3.13 10.55
CA ALA A 111 4.56 4.48 10.79
C ALA A 111 6.01 4.60 10.32
N TYR A 112 6.86 3.61 10.66
CA TYR A 112 8.22 3.53 10.16
C TYR A 112 8.28 3.38 8.64
N ARG A 113 7.40 2.52 8.05
CA ARG A 113 7.29 2.32 6.60
C ARG A 113 6.95 3.64 5.90
N GLY A 114 5.91 4.34 6.34
CA GLY A 114 5.46 5.59 5.74
C GLY A 114 6.56 6.65 5.73
N LYS A 115 7.27 6.82 6.86
CA LYS A 115 8.43 7.71 6.97
C LYS A 115 9.56 7.31 6.03
N SER A 116 9.91 6.02 5.97
CA SER A 116 10.98 5.50 5.10
C SER A 116 10.67 5.72 3.62
N MET A 117 9.39 5.57 3.21
CA MET A 117 8.94 5.81 1.84
C MET A 117 9.02 7.30 1.44
N GLU A 118 8.67 8.22 2.35
CA GLU A 118 8.84 9.67 2.10
C GLU A 118 10.32 10.05 1.97
N GLU A 119 11.16 9.54 2.85
CA GLU A 119 12.59 9.84 2.87
C GLU A 119 13.33 9.29 1.63
N ALA A 120 12.86 8.20 1.04
CA ALA A 120 13.51 7.52 -0.08
C ALA A 120 13.65 8.41 -1.33
N VAL A 121 12.75 9.37 -1.51
CA VAL A 121 12.67 10.20 -2.73
C VAL A 121 12.68 11.70 -2.43
N THR A 122 13.17 12.09 -1.27
CA THR A 122 13.30 13.49 -0.91
C THR A 122 14.14 14.27 -1.94
N GLY A 123 13.56 15.31 -2.52
CA GLY A 123 14.23 16.17 -3.50
C GLY A 123 14.20 15.65 -4.95
N ARG A 124 13.53 14.51 -5.23
CA ARG A 124 13.35 13.99 -6.58
C ARG A 124 11.94 14.32 -7.10
N ASP A 125 11.84 14.81 -8.33
CA ASP A 125 10.56 15.09 -9.00
C ASP A 125 9.95 13.79 -9.52
N THR A 126 9.00 13.26 -8.76
CA THR A 126 8.38 11.95 -9.01
C THR A 126 6.86 12.02 -8.90
N GLY A 127 6.19 11.06 -9.51
CA GLY A 127 4.74 11.00 -9.50
C GLY A 127 4.18 9.62 -9.80
N MET A 128 2.86 9.59 -9.92
CA MET A 128 2.10 8.40 -10.27
C MET A 128 0.93 8.79 -11.18
N ILE A 129 0.64 7.95 -12.17
CA ILE A 129 -0.50 8.07 -13.07
C ILE A 129 -1.33 6.79 -13.06
N ALA A 130 -2.66 6.93 -13.13
CA ALA A 130 -3.59 5.82 -13.34
C ALA A 130 -3.95 5.73 -14.83
N VAL A 131 -3.73 4.56 -15.40
CA VAL A 131 -3.98 4.21 -16.80
C VAL A 131 -5.27 3.41 -16.88
N MET A 132 -6.22 3.87 -17.70
CA MET A 132 -7.53 3.25 -17.82
C MET A 132 -7.70 2.51 -19.16
N ASN A 133 -8.16 1.26 -19.10
CA ASN A 133 -8.52 0.43 -20.25
C ASN A 133 -7.40 0.28 -21.30
N LEU A 134 -6.21 -0.09 -20.84
CA LEU A 134 -5.09 -0.53 -21.68
C LEU A 134 -4.54 -1.83 -21.08
N ASP A 135 -4.13 -2.76 -21.92
CA ASP A 135 -3.60 -4.04 -21.47
C ASP A 135 -2.21 -3.93 -20.84
N ARG A 136 -1.88 -4.88 -19.95
CA ARG A 136 -0.65 -4.87 -19.17
C ARG A 136 0.62 -4.85 -20.01
N GLU A 137 0.66 -5.59 -21.12
CA GLU A 137 1.86 -5.71 -21.95
C GLU A 137 2.10 -4.43 -22.74
N THR A 138 1.05 -3.79 -23.26
CA THR A 138 1.15 -2.49 -23.91
C THR A 138 1.62 -1.41 -22.92
N ILE A 139 1.11 -1.40 -21.69
CA ILE A 139 1.56 -0.47 -20.64
C ILE A 139 3.07 -0.65 -20.36
N LYS A 140 3.52 -1.89 -20.15
CA LYS A 140 4.95 -2.18 -19.93
C LYS A 140 5.81 -1.74 -21.09
N ALA A 141 5.38 -1.99 -22.34
CA ALA A 141 6.11 -1.56 -23.52
C ALA A 141 6.24 -0.04 -23.62
N CYS A 142 5.17 0.71 -23.28
CA CYS A 142 5.21 2.19 -23.22
C CYS A 142 6.16 2.71 -22.13
N CYS A 143 6.14 2.09 -20.94
CA CYS A 143 7.09 2.43 -19.87
C CYS A 143 8.53 2.24 -20.34
N LYS A 144 8.83 1.05 -20.89
CA LYS A 144 10.16 0.72 -21.41
C LYS A 144 10.62 1.68 -22.51
N GLN A 145 9.75 2.00 -23.46
CA GLN A 145 10.05 2.96 -24.52
C GLN A 145 10.37 4.35 -23.93
N ALA A 146 9.58 4.81 -22.95
CA ALA A 146 9.84 6.09 -22.29
C ALA A 146 11.19 6.07 -21.56
N GLU A 147 11.51 5.00 -20.83
CA GLU A 147 12.82 4.84 -20.18
C GLU A 147 13.99 4.87 -21.18
N GLU A 148 13.84 4.21 -22.36
CA GLU A 148 14.84 4.23 -23.43
C GLU A 148 15.03 5.65 -24.00
N GLU A 149 13.95 6.43 -24.16
CA GLU A 149 14.01 7.85 -24.61
C GLU A 149 14.72 8.75 -23.60
N PHE A 150 14.75 8.37 -22.31
CA PHE A 150 15.40 9.11 -21.21
C PHE A 150 16.67 8.43 -20.67
N ALA A 151 17.24 7.46 -21.39
CA ALA A 151 18.35 6.63 -20.89
C ALA A 151 19.61 7.43 -20.47
N ASP A 152 19.87 8.57 -21.11
CA ASP A 152 21.02 9.44 -20.78
C ASP A 152 20.68 10.46 -19.68
N SER A 153 19.47 10.45 -19.13
CA SER A 153 19.01 11.35 -18.06
C SER A 153 19.19 10.74 -16.67
N GLU A 154 19.40 11.56 -15.66
CA GLU A 154 19.30 11.18 -14.25
C GLU A 154 17.87 10.69 -13.90
N PHE A 155 16.87 11.26 -14.58
CA PHE A 155 15.46 10.92 -14.45
C PHE A 155 15.08 9.98 -15.61
N HIS A 156 15.00 8.66 -15.35
CA HIS A 156 14.77 7.66 -16.40
C HIS A 156 13.84 6.51 -15.99
N ILE A 157 13.18 6.61 -14.84
CA ILE A 157 12.33 5.53 -14.31
C ILE A 157 10.85 5.77 -14.61
N ALA A 158 10.22 4.77 -15.23
CA ALA A 158 8.75 4.65 -15.37
C ALA A 158 8.36 3.18 -15.25
N GLU A 159 7.87 2.76 -14.10
CA GLU A 159 7.55 1.37 -13.80
C GLU A 159 6.06 1.18 -13.48
N VAL A 160 5.54 -0.01 -13.77
CA VAL A 160 4.19 -0.37 -13.34
C VAL A 160 4.18 -0.55 -11.83
N ALA A 161 3.43 0.31 -11.14
CA ALA A 161 3.31 0.28 -9.69
C ALA A 161 2.22 -0.69 -9.19
N ASN A 162 1.01 -0.62 -9.77
CA ASN A 162 -0.09 -1.48 -9.33
C ASN A 162 -0.90 -2.01 -10.52
N TYR A 163 -1.20 -3.28 -10.48
CA TYR A 163 -2.28 -3.93 -11.25
C TYR A 163 -3.51 -3.98 -10.35
N ASN A 164 -4.34 -2.91 -10.38
CA ASN A 164 -5.46 -2.75 -9.45
C ASN A 164 -6.69 -3.56 -9.86
N THR A 165 -7.06 -3.47 -11.15
CA THR A 165 -8.23 -4.14 -11.73
C THR A 165 -7.94 -4.46 -13.19
N PRO A 166 -8.79 -5.28 -13.88
CA PRO A 166 -8.65 -5.54 -15.33
C PRO A 166 -8.63 -4.28 -16.21
N VAL A 167 -9.12 -3.16 -15.70
CA VAL A 167 -9.27 -1.90 -16.45
C VAL A 167 -8.48 -0.74 -15.85
N GLN A 168 -7.72 -0.96 -14.77
CA GLN A 168 -6.93 0.09 -14.12
C GLN A 168 -5.57 -0.43 -13.68
N VAL A 169 -4.53 0.19 -14.20
CA VAL A 169 -3.13 -0.03 -13.81
C VAL A 169 -2.55 1.33 -13.41
N THR A 170 -1.65 1.36 -12.42
CA THR A 170 -0.89 2.58 -12.12
C THR A 170 0.56 2.43 -12.54
N VAL A 171 1.11 3.53 -13.05
CA VAL A 171 2.52 3.68 -13.40
C VAL A 171 3.11 4.77 -12.55
N SER A 172 4.33 4.56 -12.07
CA SER A 172 5.01 5.44 -11.14
C SER A 172 6.48 5.59 -11.54
N GLY A 173 7.09 6.72 -11.18
CA GLY A 173 8.48 6.99 -11.52
C GLY A 173 8.79 8.48 -11.54
N ASP A 174 9.78 8.85 -12.32
CA ASP A 174 10.19 10.24 -12.54
C ASP A 174 9.13 10.98 -13.36
N THR A 175 8.72 12.15 -12.92
CA THR A 175 7.62 12.93 -13.54
C THR A 175 7.75 13.09 -15.06
N PRO A 176 8.92 13.48 -15.63
CA PRO A 176 9.03 13.62 -17.09
C PRO A 176 8.86 12.27 -17.82
N VAL A 177 9.36 11.17 -17.24
CA VAL A 177 9.34 9.85 -17.88
C VAL A 177 7.93 9.25 -17.83
N ILE A 178 7.23 9.32 -16.68
CA ILE A 178 5.85 8.85 -16.59
C ILE A 178 4.88 9.70 -17.44
N THR A 179 5.18 10.99 -17.61
CA THR A 179 4.42 11.85 -18.51
C THR A 179 4.54 11.35 -19.95
N ARG A 180 5.78 11.10 -20.41
CA ARG A 180 6.04 10.55 -21.73
C ARG A 180 5.42 9.16 -21.91
N ALA A 181 5.54 8.29 -20.91
CA ALA A 181 4.89 6.98 -20.93
C ALA A 181 3.36 7.12 -21.07
N GLY A 182 2.75 8.08 -20.37
CA GLY A 182 1.32 8.38 -20.47
C GLY A 182 0.90 8.83 -21.88
N GLU A 183 1.69 9.69 -22.53
CA GLU A 183 1.45 10.08 -23.95
C GLU A 183 1.46 8.87 -24.87
N LEU A 184 2.50 8.02 -24.77
CA LEU A 184 2.60 6.78 -25.54
C LEU A 184 1.41 5.85 -25.30
N MET A 185 0.95 5.72 -24.05
CA MET A 185 -0.22 4.92 -23.70
C MET A 185 -1.52 5.49 -24.31
N MET A 186 -1.68 6.82 -24.34
CA MET A 186 -2.80 7.46 -25.03
C MET A 186 -2.77 7.18 -26.54
N GLU A 187 -1.59 7.26 -27.19
CA GLU A 187 -1.41 6.89 -28.60
C GLU A 187 -1.76 5.42 -28.87
N LYS A 188 -1.52 4.52 -27.90
CA LYS A 188 -1.85 3.09 -27.97
C LYS A 188 -3.29 2.77 -27.59
N GLY A 189 -4.13 3.77 -27.30
CA GLY A 189 -5.57 3.60 -27.09
C GLY A 189 -6.00 3.50 -25.62
N ALA A 190 -5.18 3.93 -24.67
CA ALA A 190 -5.63 4.11 -23.30
C ALA A 190 -6.84 5.07 -23.29
N ARG A 191 -7.89 4.71 -22.58
CA ARG A 191 -9.10 5.53 -22.52
C ARG A 191 -8.87 6.87 -21.79
N ARG A 192 -8.00 6.84 -20.78
CA ARG A 192 -7.71 7.99 -19.93
C ARG A 192 -6.43 7.76 -19.12
N ILE A 193 -5.67 8.83 -18.93
CA ILE A 193 -4.58 8.93 -17.95
C ILE A 193 -4.99 9.94 -16.88
N VAL A 194 -4.84 9.58 -15.61
CA VAL A 194 -5.22 10.43 -14.46
C VAL A 194 -4.03 10.51 -13.52
N PRO A 195 -3.51 11.72 -13.21
CA PRO A 195 -2.55 11.88 -12.12
C PRO A 195 -3.14 11.39 -10.80
N VAL A 196 -2.33 10.67 -10.03
CA VAL A 196 -2.70 10.20 -8.69
C VAL A 196 -2.06 11.13 -7.65
N ALA A 197 -2.87 11.64 -6.73
CA ALA A 197 -2.40 12.54 -5.67
C ALA A 197 -1.68 11.74 -4.57
N VAL A 198 -0.40 11.44 -4.79
CA VAL A 198 0.49 10.75 -3.84
C VAL A 198 1.83 11.46 -3.74
N SER A 199 2.55 11.23 -2.66
CA SER A 199 3.81 11.93 -2.32
C SER A 199 5.07 11.25 -2.85
N GLY A 200 4.96 10.23 -3.72
CA GLY A 200 6.15 9.55 -4.22
C GLY A 200 5.88 8.46 -5.26
N PRO A 201 6.95 7.92 -5.88
CA PRO A 201 6.91 6.93 -6.93
C PRO A 201 6.80 5.52 -6.33
N PHE A 202 5.71 5.28 -5.58
CA PHE A 202 5.52 4.06 -4.81
C PHE A 202 5.53 2.82 -5.71
N HIS A 203 6.03 1.71 -5.15
CA HIS A 203 6.08 0.41 -5.82
C HIS A 203 6.95 0.38 -7.10
N THR A 204 8.05 1.14 -7.08
CA THR A 204 9.08 1.14 -8.11
C THR A 204 10.45 0.89 -7.49
N SER A 205 11.46 0.67 -8.34
CA SER A 205 12.88 0.55 -7.95
C SER A 205 13.39 1.77 -7.16
N LEU A 206 12.78 2.95 -7.34
CA LEU A 206 13.10 4.16 -6.56
C LEU A 206 12.78 4.02 -5.07
N MET A 207 11.93 3.07 -4.68
CA MET A 207 11.63 2.75 -3.29
C MET A 207 12.65 1.80 -2.64
N LYS A 208 13.72 1.40 -3.37
CA LYS A 208 14.75 0.51 -2.81
C LYS A 208 15.32 1.01 -1.48
N PRO A 209 15.63 2.30 -1.27
CA PRO A 209 16.10 2.77 0.03
C PRO A 209 15.11 2.54 1.18
N ALA A 210 13.80 2.60 0.90
CA ALA A 210 12.77 2.26 1.89
C ALA A 210 12.73 0.74 2.15
N GLY A 211 12.88 -0.08 1.10
CA GLY A 211 13.01 -1.53 1.21
C GLY A 211 14.19 -1.94 2.09
N ASP A 212 15.36 -1.37 1.85
CA ASP A 212 16.58 -1.63 2.64
C ASP A 212 16.37 -1.27 4.13
N LYS A 213 15.76 -0.11 4.43
CA LYS A 213 15.40 0.28 5.81
C LYS A 213 14.42 -0.68 6.46
N LEU A 214 13.40 -1.14 5.72
CA LEU A 214 12.44 -2.12 6.21
C LEU A 214 13.11 -3.47 6.47
N ALA A 215 13.98 -3.94 5.58
CA ALA A 215 14.73 -5.19 5.78
C ALA A 215 15.56 -5.16 7.07
N GLU A 216 16.22 -4.03 7.39
CA GLU A 216 16.93 -3.86 8.67
C GLU A 216 15.97 -3.87 9.86
N ARG A 217 14.85 -3.16 9.76
CA ARG A 217 13.84 -3.11 10.82
C ARG A 217 13.26 -4.51 11.10
N PHE A 218 12.97 -5.28 10.06
CA PHE A 218 12.39 -6.62 10.19
C PHE A 218 13.29 -7.62 10.94
N LYS A 219 14.61 -7.39 11.03
CA LYS A 219 15.51 -8.26 11.80
C LYS A 219 15.22 -8.25 13.30
N THR A 220 14.58 -7.21 13.80
CA THR A 220 14.24 -7.06 15.22
C THR A 220 12.74 -7.26 15.49
N GLU A 221 11.94 -7.48 14.45
CA GLU A 221 10.50 -7.69 14.57
C GLU A 221 10.16 -9.17 14.76
N HIS A 222 9.14 -9.43 15.53
CA HIS A 222 8.56 -10.76 15.64
C HIS A 222 7.47 -10.96 14.58
N PHE A 223 7.56 -12.06 13.83
CA PHE A 223 6.54 -12.47 12.86
C PHE A 223 5.90 -13.76 13.35
N GLY A 224 4.62 -13.69 13.73
CA GLY A 224 3.82 -14.84 14.14
C GLY A 224 3.42 -15.71 12.95
N GLU A 225 2.79 -16.85 13.24
CA GLU A 225 2.24 -17.74 12.23
C GLU A 225 0.88 -17.24 11.72
N MET A 226 0.65 -17.34 10.41
CA MET A 226 -0.62 -17.00 9.80
C MET A 226 -1.69 -18.04 10.18
N LYS A 227 -2.80 -17.61 10.79
CA LYS A 227 -3.96 -18.43 11.14
C LYS A 227 -4.83 -18.79 9.93
N PHE A 228 -4.72 -18.06 8.86
CA PHE A 228 -5.34 -18.26 7.55
C PHE A 228 -4.48 -17.64 6.46
N PRO A 229 -4.66 -18.05 5.18
CA PRO A 229 -3.86 -17.51 4.09
C PRO A 229 -4.02 -15.99 3.90
N VAL A 230 -2.89 -15.31 3.67
CA VAL A 230 -2.83 -13.92 3.18
C VAL A 230 -2.22 -13.92 1.80
N LEU A 231 -2.78 -13.13 0.89
CA LEU A 231 -2.25 -12.96 -0.46
C LEU A 231 -1.28 -11.78 -0.50
N PHE A 232 -0.07 -12.06 -0.96
CA PHE A 232 1.03 -11.10 -0.99
C PHE A 232 1.03 -10.30 -2.28
N ASN A 233 1.15 -8.99 -2.17
CA ASN A 233 1.10 -8.05 -3.30
C ASN A 233 2.19 -8.29 -4.34
N ALA A 234 3.40 -8.66 -3.90
CA ALA A 234 4.52 -8.91 -4.79
C ALA A 234 4.30 -10.08 -5.77
N THR A 235 3.32 -10.96 -5.53
CA THR A 235 3.04 -12.13 -6.36
C THR A 235 1.57 -12.28 -6.73
N GLY A 236 0.64 -11.62 -6.03
CA GLY A 236 -0.79 -11.85 -6.13
C GLY A 236 -1.26 -13.21 -5.60
N LYS A 237 -0.43 -13.90 -4.80
CA LYS A 237 -0.63 -15.29 -4.34
C LYS A 237 -0.31 -15.43 -2.86
N GLU A 238 -0.57 -16.62 -2.31
CA GLU A 238 -0.12 -17.02 -0.98
C GLU A 238 1.42 -16.97 -0.87
N LEU A 239 1.92 -17.08 0.37
CA LEU A 239 3.35 -17.11 0.63
C LEU A 239 4.01 -18.28 -0.13
N VAL A 240 4.99 -17.93 -0.96
CA VAL A 240 5.75 -18.94 -1.71
C VAL A 240 6.75 -19.66 -0.79
N ALA A 241 6.96 -20.94 -1.04
CA ALA A 241 7.67 -21.84 -0.12
C ALA A 241 9.14 -21.47 0.17
N ASP A 242 9.78 -20.71 -0.74
CA ASP A 242 11.19 -20.29 -0.63
C ASP A 242 11.34 -18.85 -0.10
N LYS A 243 10.25 -18.22 0.34
CA LYS A 243 10.23 -16.84 0.87
C LYS A 243 9.68 -16.77 2.28
N THR A 244 10.12 -15.77 3.00
CA THR A 244 9.60 -15.41 4.31
C THR A 244 8.72 -14.16 4.21
N ILE A 245 7.84 -13.94 5.20
CA ILE A 245 7.00 -12.72 5.27
C ILE A 245 7.85 -11.44 5.20
N PRO A 246 8.95 -11.28 5.98
CA PRO A 246 9.86 -10.14 5.84
C PRO A 246 10.34 -9.88 4.41
N GLN A 247 10.79 -10.94 3.71
CA GLN A 247 11.26 -10.83 2.32
C GLN A 247 10.15 -10.40 1.36
N MET A 248 8.92 -10.87 1.58
CA MET A 248 7.76 -10.46 0.76
C MET A 248 7.43 -8.98 1.00
N LEU A 249 7.45 -8.50 2.24
CA LEU A 249 7.17 -7.11 2.58
C LEU A 249 8.29 -6.15 2.12
N GLU A 250 9.55 -6.58 2.18
CA GLU A 250 10.68 -5.85 1.59
C GLU A 250 10.50 -5.71 0.07
N THR A 251 10.21 -6.83 -0.62
CA THR A 251 9.95 -6.83 -2.06
C THR A 251 8.75 -5.94 -2.42
N GLN A 252 7.68 -6.02 -1.64
CA GLN A 252 6.42 -5.31 -1.88
C GLN A 252 6.60 -3.80 -2.02
N VAL A 253 7.40 -3.15 -1.18
CA VAL A 253 7.52 -1.68 -1.18
C VAL A 253 8.23 -1.14 -2.43
N GLN A 254 9.09 -1.95 -3.06
CA GLN A 254 9.95 -1.58 -4.18
C GLN A 254 9.62 -2.31 -5.50
N SER A 255 8.47 -2.97 -5.59
CA SER A 255 8.02 -3.68 -6.79
C SER A 255 6.52 -3.57 -7.00
N SER A 256 6.07 -3.97 -8.20
CA SER A 256 4.66 -3.96 -8.58
C SER A 256 3.76 -4.70 -7.61
N VAL A 257 2.58 -4.15 -7.36
CA VAL A 257 1.48 -4.74 -6.59
C VAL A 257 0.52 -5.48 -7.53
N TYR A 258 0.37 -6.78 -7.35
CA TYR A 258 -0.51 -7.65 -8.15
C TYR A 258 -1.87 -7.83 -7.48
N PHE A 259 -2.58 -6.72 -7.21
CA PHE A 259 -3.85 -6.78 -6.46
C PHE A 259 -4.99 -7.43 -7.26
N GLU A 260 -5.08 -7.15 -8.57
CA GLU A 260 -6.02 -7.85 -9.48
C GLU A 260 -5.84 -9.36 -9.42
N ASP A 261 -4.58 -9.83 -9.39
CA ASP A 261 -4.26 -11.27 -9.33
C ASP A 261 -4.67 -11.86 -7.99
N SER A 262 -4.50 -11.10 -6.88
CA SER A 262 -5.01 -11.49 -5.56
C SER A 262 -6.54 -11.64 -5.56
N ILE A 263 -7.26 -10.69 -6.15
CA ILE A 263 -8.73 -10.77 -6.24
C ILE A 263 -9.19 -11.97 -7.08
N LYS A 264 -8.51 -12.24 -8.19
CA LYS A 264 -8.82 -13.43 -9.02
C LYS A 264 -8.52 -14.74 -8.30
N TYR A 265 -7.53 -14.75 -7.41
CA TYR A 265 -7.18 -15.93 -6.60
C TYR A 265 -8.25 -16.22 -5.54
N MET A 266 -8.81 -15.20 -4.87
CA MET A 266 -9.88 -15.32 -3.87
C MET A 266 -11.20 -15.85 -4.46
#